data_475ee3e601ea5175b079cedc0baa32b7
#
_entry.id   475ee3e601ea5175b079cedc0baa32b7
#
_cell.length_a   1.000
_cell.length_b   1.000
_cell.length_c   1.000
_cell.angle_alpha   90.00
_cell.angle_beta   90.00
_cell.angle_gamma   90.00
#
_symmetry.space_group_name_H-M   'P 1'
#
loop_
_entity.id
_entity.type
_entity.pdbx_description
1 polymer ?
#
loop_
_entity_poly.entity_id
_entity_poly.type
_entity_poly.pdbx_seq_one_letter_code
_entity_poly.pdbx_strand_id
1 'polypeptide(L)'
;MPGEFYIEGKTEKLDITDIKTLISQLQTGVTQMQDIISQLQNDVTQVQGDIASVITAIGEKLSIADFWSNPIEEVQVNAAGVTVTLPGVAIDDIPAGATILRAIAMFKFRMVENTNAAANKLNGSTVAATSQVIQVRDDTPGAWVDAINFVDDQFGLGGQTREGGDVCIGSIDVASVVVGNDGYEFRWLLGRADLDSINFNDVQVGIRVWYSTT
;
A
#
# COMPACT_ATOMS: atom_id res chain seq x y z
N MET A 1 8.48 -77.03 -26.27
CA MET A 1 7.66 -76.37 -27.29
C MET A 1 7.22 -75.05 -26.72
N PRO A 2 7.50 -73.92 -27.36
CA PRO A 2 6.94 -72.66 -26.91
C PRO A 2 5.41 -72.70 -27.08
N GLY A 3 4.68 -72.37 -26.05
CA GLY A 3 3.25 -72.36 -26.05
C GLY A 3 2.72 -71.31 -27.03
N GLU A 4 2.03 -71.77 -28.08
CA GLU A 4 1.33 -70.91 -29.02
C GLU A 4 -0.06 -70.63 -28.45
N PHE A 5 -0.41 -69.38 -28.22
CA PHE A 5 -1.76 -68.96 -27.85
C PHE A 5 -2.46 -68.41 -29.13
N TYR A 6 -3.62 -68.95 -29.45
CA TYR A 6 -4.49 -68.46 -30.50
C TYR A 6 -5.65 -67.70 -29.89
N ILE A 7 -5.87 -66.46 -30.35
CA ILE A 7 -7.09 -65.72 -30.08
C ILE A 7 -8.08 -66.01 -31.21
N GLU A 8 -9.25 -66.52 -30.89
CA GLU A 8 -10.31 -66.85 -31.84
C GLU A 8 -10.63 -65.66 -32.75
N GLY A 9 -10.46 -65.80 -34.02
CA GLY A 9 -10.79 -64.80 -35.05
C GLY A 9 -9.66 -63.90 -35.58
N LYS A 10 -8.42 -64.04 -35.10
CA LYS A 10 -7.24 -63.39 -35.69
C LYS A 10 -6.14 -64.38 -36.04
N THR A 11 -5.66 -64.31 -37.28
CA THR A 11 -4.57 -65.15 -37.83
C THR A 11 -3.17 -64.68 -37.43
N GLU A 12 -3.06 -63.75 -36.50
CA GLU A 12 -1.75 -63.26 -36.03
C GLU A 12 -1.29 -64.05 -34.82
N LYS A 13 -0.15 -64.72 -34.96
CA LYS A 13 0.58 -65.35 -33.87
C LYS A 13 1.16 -64.25 -32.98
N LEU A 14 0.69 -64.16 -31.76
CA LEU A 14 1.35 -63.33 -30.77
C LEU A 14 2.58 -64.11 -30.25
N ASP A 15 3.78 -63.65 -30.58
CA ASP A 15 5.01 -64.24 -30.05
C ASP A 15 5.20 -63.79 -28.59
N ILE A 16 5.38 -64.76 -27.70
CA ILE A 16 5.68 -64.49 -26.27
C ILE A 16 6.95 -63.63 -26.12
N THR A 17 7.87 -63.71 -27.06
CA THR A 17 9.08 -62.89 -27.09
C THR A 17 8.78 -61.43 -27.29
N ASP A 18 7.83 -61.08 -28.17
CA ASP A 18 7.40 -59.70 -28.40
C ASP A 18 6.73 -59.11 -27.14
N ILE A 19 5.87 -59.90 -26.46
CA ILE A 19 5.24 -59.49 -25.22
C ILE A 19 6.29 -59.23 -24.16
N LYS A 20 7.29 -60.08 -23.98
CA LYS A 20 8.40 -59.88 -23.01
C LYS A 20 9.18 -58.62 -23.32
N THR A 21 9.43 -58.33 -24.59
CA THR A 21 10.13 -57.13 -25.04
C THR A 21 9.32 -55.88 -24.71
N LEU A 22 8.03 -55.86 -24.96
CA LEU A 22 7.12 -54.75 -24.61
C LEU A 22 7.03 -54.52 -23.10
N ILE A 23 6.96 -55.60 -22.29
CA ILE A 23 6.99 -55.51 -20.85
C ILE A 23 8.29 -54.86 -20.35
N SER A 24 9.44 -55.28 -20.90
CA SER A 24 10.73 -54.68 -20.52
C SER A 24 10.84 -53.22 -20.92
N GLN A 25 10.32 -52.84 -22.05
CA GLN A 25 10.25 -51.40 -22.47
C GLN A 25 9.33 -50.60 -21.56
N LEU A 26 8.17 -51.14 -21.15
CA LEU A 26 7.28 -50.51 -20.19
C LEU A 26 7.93 -50.36 -18.84
N GLN A 27 8.61 -51.36 -18.33
CA GLN A 27 9.34 -51.29 -17.06
C GLN A 27 10.42 -50.21 -17.10
N THR A 28 11.18 -50.12 -18.19
CA THR A 28 12.17 -49.06 -18.39
C THR A 28 11.50 -47.66 -18.40
N GLY A 29 10.40 -47.51 -19.09
CA GLY A 29 9.65 -46.23 -19.13
C GLY A 29 9.08 -45.85 -17.76
N VAL A 30 8.59 -46.82 -16.98
CA VAL A 30 8.12 -46.57 -15.60
C VAL A 30 9.25 -46.11 -14.72
N THR A 31 10.43 -46.75 -14.77
CA THR A 31 11.61 -46.32 -14.02
C THR A 31 12.03 -44.89 -14.38
N GLN A 32 12.10 -44.58 -15.68
CA GLN A 32 12.43 -43.21 -16.13
C GLN A 32 11.42 -42.17 -15.63
N MET A 33 10.11 -42.49 -15.63
CA MET A 33 9.09 -41.60 -15.07
C MET A 33 9.25 -41.41 -13.56
N GLN A 34 9.60 -42.47 -12.82
CA GLN A 34 9.88 -42.38 -11.37
C GLN A 34 11.05 -41.46 -11.08
N ASP A 35 12.11 -41.54 -11.88
CA ASP A 35 13.29 -40.68 -11.76
C ASP A 35 12.93 -39.22 -12.02
N ILE A 36 12.14 -38.95 -13.07
CA ILE A 36 11.67 -37.59 -13.40
C ILE A 36 10.78 -37.04 -12.26
N ILE A 37 9.88 -37.84 -11.72
CA ILE A 37 9.02 -37.43 -10.59
C ILE A 37 9.86 -37.07 -9.38
N SER A 38 10.87 -37.88 -9.06
CA SER A 38 11.78 -37.62 -7.95
C SER A 38 12.57 -36.31 -8.14
N GLN A 39 13.01 -36.05 -9.37
CA GLN A 39 13.69 -34.80 -9.71
C GLN A 39 12.75 -33.60 -9.55
N LEU A 40 11.52 -33.66 -10.07
CA LEU A 40 10.54 -32.61 -9.93
C LEU A 40 10.18 -32.32 -8.46
N GLN A 41 10.09 -33.35 -7.63
CA GLN A 41 9.88 -33.18 -6.18
C GLN A 41 11.02 -32.42 -5.52
N ASN A 42 12.27 -32.71 -5.89
CA ASN A 42 13.43 -31.98 -5.40
C ASN A 42 13.44 -30.52 -5.87
N ASP A 43 13.13 -30.28 -7.14
CA ASP A 43 13.07 -28.94 -7.72
C ASP A 43 11.98 -28.09 -7.05
N VAL A 44 10.80 -28.66 -6.78
CA VAL A 44 9.70 -27.99 -6.05
C VAL A 44 10.15 -27.63 -4.62
N THR A 45 10.84 -28.55 -3.94
CA THR A 45 11.35 -28.30 -2.59
C THR A 45 12.38 -27.17 -2.59
N GLN A 46 13.26 -27.12 -3.58
CA GLN A 46 14.22 -26.04 -3.75
C GLN A 46 13.53 -24.69 -3.97
N VAL A 47 12.55 -24.63 -4.88
CA VAL A 47 11.80 -23.40 -5.15
C VAL A 47 11.04 -22.92 -3.92
N GLN A 48 10.46 -23.82 -3.13
CA GLN A 48 9.82 -23.46 -1.86
C GLN A 48 10.80 -22.85 -0.87
N GLY A 49 12.01 -23.39 -0.76
CA GLY A 49 13.09 -22.84 0.07
C GLY A 49 13.53 -21.44 -0.40
N ASP A 50 13.69 -21.27 -1.71
CA ASP A 50 14.07 -19.97 -2.29
C ASP A 50 12.99 -18.91 -2.04
N ILE A 51 11.72 -19.26 -2.20
CA ILE A 51 10.57 -18.37 -1.90
C ILE A 51 10.57 -17.97 -0.41
N ALA A 52 10.74 -18.92 0.50
CA ALA A 52 10.80 -18.65 1.94
C ALA A 52 11.95 -17.70 2.29
N SER A 53 13.12 -17.90 1.66
CA SER A 53 14.28 -17.03 1.84
C SER A 53 14.04 -15.61 1.35
N VAL A 54 13.38 -15.46 0.19
CA VAL A 54 12.99 -14.14 -0.36
C VAL A 54 11.99 -13.45 0.54
N ILE A 55 10.97 -14.17 1.04
CA ILE A 55 9.96 -13.61 1.96
C ILE A 55 10.62 -13.11 3.24
N THR A 56 11.56 -13.90 3.81
CA THR A 56 12.31 -13.50 5.01
C THR A 56 13.15 -12.26 4.74
N ALA A 57 13.89 -12.23 3.63
CA ALA A 57 14.73 -11.08 3.26
C ALA A 57 13.91 -9.80 3.03
N ILE A 58 12.69 -9.90 2.46
CA ILE A 58 11.78 -8.76 2.30
C ILE A 58 11.26 -8.31 3.67
N GLY A 59 10.84 -9.23 4.53
CA GLY A 59 10.30 -8.93 5.85
C GLY A 59 11.32 -8.29 6.79
N GLU A 60 12.58 -8.63 6.68
CA GLU A 60 13.68 -8.03 7.47
C GLU A 60 14.08 -6.63 6.98
N LYS A 61 13.81 -6.30 5.72
CA LYS A 61 14.27 -5.05 5.10
C LYS A 61 13.22 -3.98 4.97
N LEU A 62 11.93 -4.33 5.03
CA LEU A 62 10.84 -3.39 4.87
C LEU A 62 10.09 -3.18 6.18
N SER A 63 10.08 -1.96 6.65
CA SER A 63 9.33 -1.53 7.83
C SER A 63 8.38 -0.39 7.49
N ILE A 64 7.29 -0.29 8.25
CA ILE A 64 6.30 0.79 8.14
C ILE A 64 6.12 1.39 9.53
N ALA A 65 6.17 2.71 9.61
CA ALA A 65 5.92 3.44 10.84
C ALA A 65 4.99 4.63 10.58
N ASP A 66 4.13 4.92 11.56
CA ASP A 66 3.22 6.05 11.56
C ASP A 66 3.62 7.02 12.67
N PHE A 67 3.88 8.25 12.32
CA PHE A 67 4.20 9.34 13.23
C PHE A 67 3.07 10.35 13.21
N TRP A 68 2.59 10.74 14.38
CA TRP A 68 1.48 11.66 14.53
C TRP A 68 1.88 12.89 15.35
N SER A 69 1.37 14.05 14.97
CA SER A 69 1.46 15.27 15.77
C SER A 69 0.68 15.13 17.07
N ASN A 70 0.99 16.00 18.03
CA ASN A 70 0.04 16.24 19.11
C ASN A 70 -1.27 16.80 18.53
N PRO A 71 -2.42 16.45 19.14
CA PRO A 71 -3.68 17.03 18.70
C PRO A 71 -3.73 18.52 19.05
N ILE A 72 -4.31 19.31 18.14
CA ILE A 72 -4.72 20.70 18.46
C ILE A 72 -6.23 20.74 18.56
N GLU A 73 -6.71 21.53 19.54
CA GLU A 73 -8.11 21.53 19.94
C GLU A 73 -9.03 21.96 18.79
N GLU A 74 -8.64 22.99 18.03
CA GLU A 74 -9.44 23.51 16.94
C GLU A 74 -8.57 24.03 15.78
N VAL A 75 -8.98 23.73 14.56
CA VAL A 75 -8.52 24.39 13.34
C VAL A 75 -9.71 25.01 12.65
N GLN A 76 -9.73 26.34 12.58
CA GLN A 76 -10.77 27.08 11.92
C GLN A 76 -10.39 27.38 10.47
N VAL A 77 -11.31 27.01 9.55
CA VAL A 77 -11.18 27.27 8.12
C VAL A 77 -12.27 28.27 7.74
N ASN A 78 -11.93 29.56 7.71
CA ASN A 78 -12.92 30.64 7.64
C ASN A 78 -12.72 31.63 6.50
N ALA A 79 -11.72 31.49 5.66
CA ALA A 79 -11.48 32.41 4.56
C ALA A 79 -10.78 31.74 3.37
N ALA A 80 -11.08 32.24 2.19
CA ALA A 80 -10.41 31.84 0.97
C ALA A 80 -9.03 32.44 0.84
N GLY A 81 -8.15 31.70 0.19
CA GLY A 81 -6.77 32.14 -0.06
C GLY A 81 -5.92 32.26 1.20
N VAL A 82 -6.39 31.74 2.33
CA VAL A 82 -5.67 31.73 3.60
C VAL A 82 -4.87 30.46 3.75
N THR A 83 -3.69 30.59 4.28
CA THR A 83 -2.88 29.45 4.74
C THR A 83 -3.14 29.23 6.22
N VAL A 84 -3.60 28.03 6.56
CA VAL A 84 -3.79 27.61 7.95
C VAL A 84 -2.58 26.78 8.36
N THR A 85 -1.93 27.17 9.45
CA THR A 85 -0.84 26.37 10.03
C THR A 85 -1.46 25.16 10.74
N LEU A 86 -0.96 23.98 10.43
CA LEU A 86 -1.31 22.73 11.11
C LEU A 86 -0.20 22.37 12.12
N PRO A 87 -0.46 21.42 13.05
CA PRO A 87 0.59 20.97 13.97
C PRO A 87 1.75 20.31 13.22
N GLY A 88 2.97 20.42 13.75
CA GLY A 88 4.13 19.74 13.22
C GLY A 88 4.19 18.26 13.64
N VAL A 89 4.92 17.47 12.88
CA VAL A 89 5.21 16.05 13.17
C VAL A 89 6.71 15.90 13.38
N ALA A 90 7.10 15.27 14.50
CA ALA A 90 8.48 14.81 14.70
C ALA A 90 8.58 13.32 14.34
N ILE A 91 9.57 12.98 13.56
CA ILE A 91 10.00 11.61 13.30
C ILE A 91 11.28 11.38 14.08
N ASP A 92 11.29 10.44 15.00
CA ASP A 92 12.40 10.22 15.95
C ASP A 92 12.81 8.76 16.14
N ASP A 93 12.10 7.82 15.49
CA ASP A 93 12.29 6.38 15.73
C ASP A 93 12.59 5.58 14.44
N ILE A 94 13.10 6.24 13.41
CA ILE A 94 13.63 5.54 12.24
C ILE A 94 15.09 5.14 12.54
N PRO A 95 15.46 3.86 12.38
CA PRO A 95 16.81 3.40 12.63
C PRO A 95 17.87 4.17 11.84
N ALA A 96 18.99 4.47 12.47
CA ALA A 96 20.11 5.13 11.78
C ALA A 96 20.59 4.30 10.57
N GLY A 97 20.76 4.95 9.43
CA GLY A 97 21.14 4.31 8.18
C GLY A 97 20.00 3.66 7.39
N ALA A 98 18.77 3.72 7.90
CA ALA A 98 17.61 3.30 7.13
C ALA A 98 17.40 4.20 5.90
N THR A 99 16.93 3.59 4.82
CA THR A 99 16.57 4.31 3.59
C THR A 99 15.05 4.45 3.52
N ILE A 100 14.57 5.68 3.44
CA ILE A 100 13.15 5.94 3.22
C ILE A 100 12.81 5.61 1.75
N LEU A 101 11.87 4.70 1.58
CA LEU A 101 11.41 4.23 0.27
C LEU A 101 10.18 4.99 -0.20
N ARG A 102 9.35 5.40 0.73
CA ARG A 102 8.12 6.13 0.50
C ARG A 102 7.68 6.84 1.77
N ALA A 103 7.06 7.99 1.64
CA ALA A 103 6.37 8.67 2.71
C ALA A 103 5.05 9.26 2.20
N ILE A 104 4.00 9.19 3.02
CA ILE A 104 2.72 9.83 2.72
C ILE A 104 2.23 10.59 3.94
N ALA A 105 1.54 11.69 3.70
CA ALA A 105 0.88 12.44 4.78
C ALA A 105 -0.48 11.84 5.14
N MET A 106 -0.86 12.03 6.39
CA MET A 106 -2.15 11.65 6.94
C MET A 106 -2.76 12.85 7.67
N PHE A 107 -4.08 12.92 7.69
CA PHE A 107 -4.83 13.96 8.38
C PHE A 107 -6.03 13.33 9.06
N LYS A 108 -6.25 13.63 10.34
CA LYS A 108 -7.42 13.17 11.08
C LYS A 108 -7.97 14.25 11.98
N PHE A 109 -9.25 14.15 12.27
CA PHE A 109 -9.97 15.01 13.20
C PHE A 109 -11.07 14.22 13.91
N ARG A 110 -11.48 14.64 15.10
CA ARG A 110 -12.55 13.99 15.86
C ARG A 110 -13.93 14.47 15.42
N MET A 111 -14.08 15.77 15.20
CA MET A 111 -15.36 16.40 14.86
C MET A 111 -15.14 17.52 13.87
N VAL A 112 -16.10 17.72 13.01
CA VAL A 112 -16.19 18.90 12.16
C VAL A 112 -17.50 19.62 12.42
N GLU A 113 -17.41 20.90 12.71
CA GLU A 113 -18.55 21.78 12.90
C GLU A 113 -18.66 22.72 11.70
N ASN A 114 -19.82 22.73 11.09
CA ASN A 114 -20.13 23.62 9.96
C ASN A 114 -21.28 24.52 10.36
N THR A 115 -21.00 25.80 10.53
CA THR A 115 -21.97 26.78 11.01
C THR A 115 -22.95 27.26 9.95
N ASN A 116 -22.71 26.97 8.66
CA ASN A 116 -23.60 27.34 7.58
C ASN A 116 -23.90 26.18 6.62
N ALA A 117 -25.03 25.58 6.81
CA ALA A 117 -25.47 24.37 6.14
C ALA A 117 -25.56 24.42 4.60
N ALA A 118 -25.70 25.58 4.01
CA ALA A 118 -26.05 25.70 2.59
C ALA A 118 -24.83 25.91 1.68
N ALA A 119 -23.75 26.50 2.18
CA ALA A 119 -22.65 27.02 1.38
C ALA A 119 -21.30 26.31 1.60
N ASN A 120 -21.12 25.62 2.73
CA ASN A 120 -19.82 25.16 3.17
C ASN A 120 -19.53 23.75 2.69
N LYS A 121 -18.88 23.64 1.57
CA LYS A 121 -18.29 22.39 1.09
C LYS A 121 -16.78 22.56 1.03
N LEU A 122 -16.04 21.69 1.66
CA LEU A 122 -14.58 21.64 1.56
C LEU A 122 -14.11 21.30 0.16
N ASN A 123 -14.98 20.65 -0.59
CA ASN A 123 -14.74 20.24 -1.94
C ASN A 123 -16.07 20.15 -2.69
N GLY A 124 -16.04 19.98 -3.97
CA GLY A 124 -17.23 19.86 -4.79
C GLY A 124 -18.02 21.14 -4.85
N SER A 125 -17.39 22.28 -4.65
CA SER A 125 -18.03 23.54 -4.90
C SER A 125 -18.26 23.73 -6.40
N THR A 126 -19.32 24.42 -6.74
CA THR A 126 -19.61 24.86 -8.11
C THR A 126 -18.59 25.88 -8.64
N VAL A 127 -17.61 26.27 -7.83
CA VAL A 127 -16.52 27.16 -8.22
C VAL A 127 -15.37 26.31 -8.75
N ALA A 128 -15.12 26.43 -10.02
CA ALA A 128 -14.07 25.69 -10.72
C ALA A 128 -12.72 25.80 -10.03
N ALA A 129 -12.08 24.65 -9.85
CA ALA A 129 -10.64 24.46 -9.75
C ALA A 129 -9.89 25.15 -8.60
N THR A 130 -10.44 25.24 -7.43
CA THR A 130 -9.63 25.59 -6.26
C THR A 130 -9.33 24.34 -5.45
N SER A 131 -8.16 23.80 -5.66
CA SER A 131 -7.66 22.64 -4.90
C SER A 131 -7.46 23.03 -3.44
N GLN A 132 -8.01 22.22 -2.55
CA GLN A 132 -7.70 22.25 -1.13
C GLN A 132 -6.50 21.35 -0.92
N VAL A 133 -5.37 21.89 -0.50
CA VAL A 133 -4.12 21.15 -0.42
C VAL A 133 -3.52 21.24 0.97
N ILE A 134 -3.22 20.11 1.59
CA ILE A 134 -2.31 20.05 2.72
C ILE A 134 -0.90 19.87 2.16
N GLN A 135 0.00 20.73 2.58
CA GLN A 135 1.40 20.71 2.22
C GLN A 135 2.27 20.36 3.42
N VAL A 136 3.41 19.75 3.15
CA VAL A 136 4.45 19.42 4.12
C VAL A 136 5.78 20.03 3.68
N ARG A 137 6.63 20.38 4.64
CA ARG A 137 8.05 20.68 4.44
C ARG A 137 8.85 20.18 5.62
N ASP A 138 10.14 20.07 5.44
CA ASP A 138 11.13 19.99 6.50
C ASP A 138 11.07 21.29 7.36
N ASP A 139 11.25 21.21 8.67
CA ASP A 139 11.25 22.39 9.58
C ASP A 139 12.48 23.27 9.40
N THR A 140 13.56 22.72 8.84
CA THR A 140 14.63 23.54 8.26
C THR A 140 14.11 24.19 6.97
N PRO A 141 14.46 25.45 6.64
CA PRO A 141 13.81 26.20 5.57
C PRO A 141 13.84 25.45 4.24
N GLY A 142 12.80 24.73 3.91
CA GLY A 142 12.60 23.94 2.71
C GLY A 142 11.40 24.41 1.87
N ALA A 143 11.31 23.91 0.66
CA ALA A 143 10.15 24.14 -0.19
C ALA A 143 8.95 23.33 0.30
N TRP A 144 7.77 23.93 0.27
CA TRP A 144 6.52 23.24 0.53
C TRP A 144 6.18 22.28 -0.62
N VAL A 145 5.79 21.07 -0.27
CA VAL A 145 5.38 20.02 -1.21
C VAL A 145 3.95 19.61 -0.92
N ASP A 146 3.15 19.41 -1.95
CA ASP A 146 1.79 18.92 -1.83
C ASP A 146 1.80 17.50 -1.27
N ALA A 147 1.00 17.28 -0.24
CA ALA A 147 0.94 16.03 0.51
C ALA A 147 -0.43 15.37 0.44
N ILE A 148 -1.51 16.15 0.59
CA ILE A 148 -2.89 15.69 0.44
C ILE A 148 -3.63 16.69 -0.43
N ASN A 149 -4.21 16.21 -1.53
CA ASN A 149 -5.04 17.03 -2.40
C ASN A 149 -6.49 16.56 -2.29
N PHE A 150 -7.36 17.45 -1.84
CA PHE A 150 -8.79 17.18 -1.73
C PHE A 150 -9.51 17.61 -3.03
N VAL A 151 -9.26 16.92 -4.11
CA VAL A 151 -9.81 17.27 -5.44
C VAL A 151 -11.27 16.87 -5.56
N ASP A 152 -11.65 15.80 -4.88
CA ASP A 152 -12.97 15.19 -4.95
C ASP A 152 -13.61 15.13 -3.56
N ASP A 153 -14.90 14.99 -3.47
CA ASP A 153 -15.77 15.04 -2.28
C ASP A 153 -15.37 14.05 -1.16
N GLN A 154 -14.12 14.09 -0.74
CA GLN A 154 -13.55 13.13 0.21
C GLN A 154 -14.16 13.23 1.61
N PHE A 155 -14.71 14.38 1.99
CA PHE A 155 -15.29 14.56 3.32
C PHE A 155 -16.82 14.54 3.34
N GLY A 156 -17.50 14.63 2.21
CA GLY A 156 -18.95 14.59 2.14
C GLY A 156 -19.66 15.55 3.11
N LEU A 157 -19.06 16.68 3.41
CA LEU A 157 -19.53 17.64 4.40
C LEU A 157 -20.67 18.48 3.82
N GLY A 158 -21.79 17.84 3.61
CA GLY A 158 -23.04 18.55 3.33
C GLY A 158 -23.58 19.18 4.61
N GLY A 159 -23.16 20.40 4.91
CA GLY A 159 -23.85 21.31 5.83
C GLY A 159 -24.27 20.83 7.20
N GLN A 160 -23.59 19.86 7.81
CA GLN A 160 -23.95 19.31 9.10
C GLN A 160 -22.71 19.18 10.00
N THR A 161 -22.91 19.42 11.29
CA THR A 161 -21.95 18.97 12.31
C THR A 161 -21.84 17.46 12.24
N ARG A 162 -20.62 16.97 12.09
CA ARG A 162 -20.34 15.54 12.01
C ARG A 162 -19.47 15.15 13.19
N GLU A 163 -19.96 14.25 14.00
CA GLU A 163 -19.21 13.58 15.04
C GLU A 163 -18.67 12.26 14.51
N GLY A 164 -17.47 11.91 14.92
CA GLY A 164 -16.79 10.70 14.46
C GLY A 164 -15.65 11.05 13.50
N GLY A 165 -14.46 10.83 13.94
CA GLY A 165 -13.25 11.22 13.23
C GLY A 165 -13.06 10.47 11.93
N ASP A 166 -12.71 11.19 10.89
CA ASP A 166 -12.25 10.62 9.63
C ASP A 166 -10.72 10.73 9.54
N VAL A 167 -10.11 9.72 8.96
CA VAL A 167 -8.68 9.72 8.61
C VAL A 167 -8.58 9.84 7.10
N CYS A 168 -7.96 10.91 6.64
CA CYS A 168 -7.56 11.07 5.25
C CYS A 168 -6.11 10.65 5.07
N ILE A 169 -5.89 9.81 4.09
CA ILE A 169 -4.57 9.33 3.71
C ILE A 169 -4.21 9.95 2.37
N GLY A 170 -3.10 10.69 2.33
CA GLY A 170 -2.57 11.24 1.09
C GLY A 170 -2.10 10.14 0.13
N SER A 171 -2.27 10.37 -1.15
CA SER A 171 -1.74 9.48 -2.20
C SER A 171 -0.38 9.95 -2.74
N ILE A 172 0.00 11.19 -2.44
CA ILE A 172 1.23 11.82 -2.94
C ILE A 172 2.41 11.32 -2.11
N ASP A 173 3.45 10.89 -2.79
CA ASP A 173 4.71 10.51 -2.16
C ASP A 173 5.51 11.76 -1.80
N VAL A 174 5.77 11.95 -0.52
CA VAL A 174 6.52 13.08 0.03
C VAL A 174 7.93 12.69 0.51
N ALA A 175 8.44 11.55 0.09
CA ALA A 175 9.80 11.09 0.43
C ALA A 175 10.91 12.04 -0.08
N SER A 176 10.60 12.96 -0.98
CA SER A 176 11.53 14.01 -1.40
C SER A 176 11.81 15.06 -0.32
N VAL A 177 10.93 15.18 0.69
CA VAL A 177 11.07 16.09 1.84
C VAL A 177 11.24 15.31 3.14
N VAL A 178 10.62 14.15 3.26
CA VAL A 178 10.72 13.30 4.45
C VAL A 178 11.94 12.41 4.31
N VAL A 179 13.08 12.86 4.81
CA VAL A 179 14.38 12.22 4.56
C VAL A 179 14.94 11.45 5.78
N GLY A 180 14.30 11.52 6.93
CA GLY A 180 14.78 10.83 8.14
C GLY A 180 14.11 11.32 9.42
N ASN A 181 14.82 11.10 10.53
CA ASN A 181 14.42 11.62 11.83
C ASN A 181 14.63 13.12 11.83
N ASP A 182 13.53 13.87 11.80
CA ASP A 182 13.51 15.33 11.82
C ASP A 182 12.12 15.86 12.18
N GLY A 183 11.99 17.20 12.29
CA GLY A 183 10.73 17.90 12.40
C GLY A 183 10.13 18.22 11.05
N TYR A 184 8.84 18.07 10.90
CA TYR A 184 8.12 18.37 9.67
C TYR A 184 6.96 19.30 9.96
N GLU A 185 6.87 20.40 9.20
CA GLU A 185 5.81 21.38 9.29
C GLU A 185 4.71 21.09 8.29
N PHE A 186 3.48 21.37 8.68
CA PHE A 186 2.31 21.22 7.84
C PHE A 186 1.53 22.52 7.73
N ARG A 187 0.94 22.75 6.57
CA ARG A 187 -0.01 23.81 6.33
C ARG A 187 -1.13 23.38 5.41
N TRP A 188 -2.26 24.04 5.55
CA TRP A 188 -3.40 23.86 4.67
C TRP A 188 -3.58 25.10 3.80
N LEU A 189 -3.49 24.94 2.49
CA LEU A 189 -3.82 25.97 1.51
C LEU A 189 -5.31 25.87 1.18
N LEU A 190 -6.04 26.92 1.51
CA LEU A 190 -7.46 27.04 1.26
C LEU A 190 -7.68 27.79 -0.04
N GLY A 191 -8.03 27.05 -1.08
CA GLY A 191 -8.28 27.62 -2.40
C GLY A 191 -9.68 28.18 -2.63
N ARG A 192 -10.54 28.21 -1.61
CA ARG A 192 -11.97 28.50 -1.78
C ARG A 192 -12.35 29.94 -1.40
N ALA A 193 -13.27 30.53 -2.17
CA ALA A 193 -13.65 31.95 -2.04
C ALA A 193 -14.86 32.22 -1.14
N ASP A 194 -15.61 31.21 -0.70
CA ASP A 194 -16.93 31.34 -0.08
C ASP A 194 -17.09 30.52 1.20
N LEU A 195 -16.02 30.43 1.98
CA LEU A 195 -16.05 29.71 3.25
C LEU A 195 -16.62 30.59 4.37
N ASP A 196 -17.76 30.20 4.90
CA ASP A 196 -18.11 30.47 6.28
C ASP A 196 -17.35 29.49 7.20
N SER A 197 -17.24 29.76 8.49
CA SER A 197 -16.43 28.98 9.40
C SER A 197 -16.73 27.49 9.38
N ILE A 198 -15.72 26.70 9.08
CA ILE A 198 -15.71 25.27 9.35
C ILE A 198 -14.63 25.03 10.40
N ASN A 199 -15.01 24.43 11.51
CA ASN A 199 -14.12 24.13 12.61
C ASN A 199 -13.84 22.63 12.66
N PHE A 200 -12.58 22.26 12.61
CA PHE A 200 -12.13 20.89 12.82
C PHE A 200 -11.58 20.78 14.24
N ASN A 201 -12.09 19.84 15.02
CA ASN A 201 -11.72 19.65 16.41
C ASN A 201 -10.83 18.41 16.59
N ASP A 202 -9.88 18.52 17.51
CA ASP A 202 -8.87 17.48 17.78
C ASP A 202 -8.11 17.05 16.52
N VAL A 203 -7.58 18.05 15.83
CA VAL A 203 -6.86 17.84 14.57
C VAL A 203 -5.47 17.30 14.81
N GLN A 204 -5.11 16.27 14.09
CA GLN A 204 -3.76 15.76 13.98
C GLN A 204 -3.35 15.59 12.52
N VAL A 205 -2.10 15.84 12.24
CA VAL A 205 -1.44 15.42 11.01
C VAL A 205 -0.46 14.30 11.30
N GLY A 206 -0.16 13.50 10.33
CA GLY A 206 0.78 12.40 10.47
C GLY A 206 1.56 12.14 9.21
N ILE A 207 2.62 11.35 9.37
CA ILE A 207 3.42 10.84 8.26
C ILE A 207 3.53 9.33 8.42
N ARG A 208 3.17 8.59 7.38
CA ARG A 208 3.48 7.17 7.26
C ARG A 208 4.72 7.00 6.41
N VAL A 209 5.68 6.28 6.92
CA VAL A 209 6.97 6.05 6.29
C VAL A 209 7.18 4.58 6.03
N TRP A 210 7.55 4.22 4.81
CA TRP A 210 8.10 2.92 4.46
C TRP A 210 9.61 3.07 4.35
N TYR A 211 10.34 2.27 5.10
CA TYR A 211 11.80 2.32 5.09
C TYR A 211 12.41 0.92 5.09
N SER A 212 13.62 0.82 4.57
CA SER A 212 14.42 -0.39 4.66
C SER A 212 15.60 -0.17 5.57
N THR A 213 15.92 -1.16 6.37
CA THR A 213 17.19 -1.26 7.09
C THR A 213 18.13 -2.17 6.30
N THR A 214 19.32 -1.70 6.01
CA THR A 214 20.38 -2.52 5.39
C THR A 214 20.92 -3.55 6.36
#